data_d160333fa00436dc438554f7b0ac25ca
#
_entry.id   d160333fa00436dc438554f7b0ac25ca
#
_cell.length_a   1.000
_cell.length_b   1.000
_cell.length_c   1.000
_cell.angle_alpha   90.00
_cell.angle_beta   90.00
_cell.angle_gamma   90.00
#
_symmetry.space_group_name_H-M   'P 1'
#
loop_
_entity.id
_entity.type
_entity.pdbx_description
1 polymer ?
#
loop_
_entity_poly.entity_id
_entity_poly.type
_entity_poly.pdbx_seq_one_letter_code
_entity_poly.pdbx_strand_id
1 'polypeptide(L)'
;MTFPVEINWDMLVDSLGPIEVVRDPQQVEKLSKDSYHFSPLLQEQLGGYRADLVVRPASEAEVLTVAQVCGQAGVPITVRGAGTGNYGQCIPLQGGVVLDLTRLNQVRWVNPGVARVQAGAKLAAIDRVTRELGWDLRMYPST
;
A
#
# COMPACT_ATOMS: atom_id res chain seq x y z
N MET A 1 21.03 16.08 18.35
CA MET A 1 19.65 16.58 18.21
C MET A 1 19.40 16.85 16.75
N THR A 2 18.73 15.94 16.07
CA THR A 2 18.27 16.16 14.69
C THR A 2 16.94 16.90 14.80
N PHE A 3 16.91 18.15 14.38
CA PHE A 3 15.64 18.88 14.24
C PHE A 3 14.81 18.13 13.20
N PRO A 4 13.51 17.89 13.43
CA PRO A 4 12.65 17.33 12.40
C PRO A 4 12.71 18.28 11.20
N VAL A 5 13.16 17.79 10.05
CA VAL A 5 13.10 18.54 8.81
C VAL A 5 11.60 18.71 8.52
N GLU A 6 11.13 19.95 8.51
CA GLU A 6 9.73 20.26 8.17
C GLU A 6 9.52 19.89 6.70
N ILE A 7 8.68 18.87 6.48
CA ILE A 7 8.42 18.37 5.13
C ILE A 7 7.50 19.35 4.41
N ASN A 8 7.97 19.84 3.28
CA ASN A 8 7.11 20.62 2.38
C ASN A 8 6.29 19.66 1.49
N TRP A 9 5.08 19.35 1.95
CA TRP A 9 4.17 18.42 1.29
C TRP A 9 3.74 18.86 -0.12
N ASP A 10 3.63 20.15 -0.39
CA ASP A 10 3.25 20.64 -1.72
C ASP A 10 4.39 20.42 -2.72
N MET A 11 5.62 20.73 -2.35
CA MET A 11 6.79 20.42 -3.17
C MET A 11 6.95 18.91 -3.40
N LEU A 12 6.68 18.09 -2.40
CA LEU A 12 6.75 16.63 -2.52
C LEU A 12 5.72 16.14 -3.55
N VAL A 13 4.48 16.62 -3.45
CA VAL A 13 3.42 16.26 -4.40
C VAL A 13 3.72 16.72 -5.81
N ASP A 14 4.24 17.95 -5.98
CA ASP A 14 4.67 18.47 -7.29
C ASP A 14 5.77 17.58 -7.91
N SER A 15 6.68 17.05 -7.08
CA SER A 15 7.74 16.14 -7.52
C SER A 15 7.25 14.76 -7.93
N LEU A 16 6.07 14.33 -7.47
CA LEU A 16 5.42 13.09 -7.89
C LEU A 16 4.79 13.19 -9.29
N GLY A 17 4.60 14.41 -9.81
CA GLY A 17 4.01 14.64 -11.13
C GLY A 17 2.58 14.12 -11.26
N PRO A 18 2.26 13.33 -12.29
CA PRO A 18 0.88 12.91 -12.58
C PRO A 18 0.38 11.74 -11.71
N ILE A 19 1.17 11.27 -10.75
CA ILE A 19 0.80 10.14 -9.90
C ILE A 19 -0.38 10.56 -9.00
N GLU A 20 -1.39 9.69 -8.89
CA GLU A 20 -2.56 9.96 -8.06
C GLU A 20 -2.18 10.11 -6.58
N VAL A 21 -2.51 11.27 -6.00
CA VAL A 21 -2.31 11.58 -4.58
C VAL A 21 -3.65 11.83 -3.91
N VAL A 22 -3.94 11.12 -2.82
CA VAL A 22 -5.12 11.31 -1.99
C VAL A 22 -4.72 12.17 -0.79
N ARG A 23 -5.36 13.33 -0.66
CA ARG A 23 -5.16 14.30 0.44
C ARG A 23 -6.41 14.46 1.33
N ASP A 24 -7.54 13.91 0.90
CA ASP A 24 -8.77 13.98 1.70
C ASP A 24 -8.58 13.29 3.05
N PRO A 25 -8.79 14.00 4.18
CA PRO A 25 -8.44 13.47 5.50
C PRO A 25 -9.20 12.19 5.87
N GLN A 26 -10.44 12.03 5.41
CA GLN A 26 -11.25 10.84 5.72
C GLN A 26 -10.74 9.63 4.93
N GLN A 27 -10.37 9.83 3.67
CA GLN A 27 -9.78 8.77 2.85
C GLN A 27 -8.39 8.38 3.34
N VAL A 28 -7.55 9.36 3.69
CA VAL A 28 -6.22 9.11 4.25
C VAL A 28 -6.33 8.31 5.55
N GLU A 29 -7.22 8.69 6.46
CA GLU A 29 -7.46 7.95 7.70
C GLU A 29 -7.92 6.52 7.42
N LYS A 30 -8.89 6.33 6.52
CA LYS A 30 -9.38 4.99 6.13
C LYS A 30 -8.28 4.12 5.55
N LEU A 31 -7.42 4.68 4.69
CA LEU A 31 -6.33 3.98 4.03
C LEU A 31 -5.10 3.79 4.92
N SER A 32 -5.04 4.46 6.05
CA SER A 32 -4.03 4.25 7.09
C SER A 32 -4.36 3.10 8.05
N LYS A 33 -5.46 2.40 7.85
CA LYS A 33 -5.95 1.33 8.74
C LYS A 33 -6.08 0.01 7.99
N ASP A 34 -5.87 -1.10 8.70
CA ASP A 34 -6.25 -2.44 8.26
C ASP A 34 -7.38 -3.01 9.16
N SER A 35 -7.55 -4.32 9.22
CA SER A 35 -8.60 -4.94 10.03
C SER A 35 -8.23 -5.13 11.51
N TYR A 36 -7.21 -4.45 12.04
CA TYR A 36 -6.80 -4.53 13.45
C TYR A 36 -7.91 -4.11 14.43
N HIS A 37 -8.90 -3.40 13.95
CA HIS A 37 -10.04 -2.90 14.75
C HIS A 37 -10.89 -4.03 15.38
N PHE A 38 -10.71 -5.28 14.98
CA PHE A 38 -11.34 -6.42 15.68
C PHE A 38 -10.70 -6.69 17.05
N SER A 39 -9.49 -6.17 17.32
CA SER A 39 -8.83 -6.27 18.61
C SER A 39 -8.95 -4.95 19.37
N PRO A 40 -9.65 -4.89 20.54
CA PRO A 40 -9.71 -3.65 21.34
C PRO A 40 -8.34 -3.16 21.78
N LEU A 41 -7.41 -4.07 22.08
CA LEU A 41 -6.03 -3.73 22.45
C LEU A 41 -5.29 -3.02 21.31
N LEU A 42 -5.41 -3.56 20.08
CA LEU A 42 -4.77 -2.94 18.92
C LEU A 42 -5.45 -1.62 18.53
N GLN A 43 -6.75 -1.48 18.75
CA GLN A 43 -7.44 -0.20 18.56
C GLN A 43 -6.87 0.89 19.49
N GLU A 44 -6.65 0.57 20.76
CA GLU A 44 -6.07 1.49 21.72
C GLU A 44 -4.63 1.88 21.33
N GLN A 45 -3.83 0.91 20.91
CA GLN A 45 -2.42 1.12 20.58
C GLN A 45 -2.20 1.77 19.19
N LEU A 46 -3.01 1.45 18.21
CA LEU A 46 -2.78 1.82 16.81
C LEU A 46 -3.74 2.88 16.27
N GLY A 47 -4.83 3.16 16.97
CA GLY A 47 -5.91 4.03 16.49
C GLY A 47 -5.50 5.48 16.20
N GLY A 48 -4.42 5.96 16.81
CA GLY A 48 -3.90 7.33 16.62
C GLY A 48 -2.94 7.50 15.43
N TYR A 49 -2.49 6.39 14.82
CA TYR A 49 -1.54 6.48 13.71
C TYR A 49 -2.23 6.65 12.37
N ARG A 50 -1.74 7.60 11.58
CA ARG A 50 -2.20 7.86 10.21
C ARG A 50 -1.07 8.40 9.36
N ALA A 51 -1.18 8.23 8.04
CA ALA A 51 -0.31 8.89 7.08
C ALA A 51 -0.65 10.38 6.93
N ASP A 52 0.24 11.12 6.31
CA ASP A 52 0.00 12.49 5.88
C ASP A 52 -0.70 12.53 4.53
N LEU A 53 -0.37 11.59 3.64
CA LEU A 53 -1.06 11.39 2.36
C LEU A 53 -0.94 9.94 1.87
N VAL A 54 -1.77 9.61 0.86
CA VAL A 54 -1.72 8.31 0.18
C VAL A 54 -1.38 8.52 -1.28
N VAL A 55 -0.46 7.72 -1.80
CA VAL A 55 -0.05 7.76 -3.22
C VAL A 55 -0.41 6.43 -3.88
N ARG A 56 -1.04 6.50 -5.06
CA ARG A 56 -1.56 5.35 -5.82
C ARG A 56 -0.89 5.20 -7.16
N PRO A 57 0.27 4.58 -7.25
CA PRO A 57 0.95 4.36 -8.51
C PRO A 57 0.17 3.36 -9.39
N ALA A 58 0.17 3.61 -10.70
CA ALA A 58 -0.43 2.74 -11.72
C ALA A 58 0.60 1.90 -12.46
N SER A 59 1.90 2.13 -12.23
CA SER A 59 3.00 1.42 -12.89
C SER A 59 4.18 1.21 -11.94
N GLU A 60 5.05 0.26 -12.27
CA GLU A 60 6.31 0.01 -11.55
C GLU A 60 7.23 1.25 -11.61
N ALA A 61 7.23 1.97 -12.73
CA ALA A 61 8.00 3.22 -12.87
C ALA A 61 7.51 4.29 -11.88
N GLU A 62 6.20 4.42 -11.70
CA GLU A 62 5.64 5.35 -10.70
C GLU A 62 5.99 4.93 -9.27
N VAL A 63 6.03 3.63 -8.95
CA VAL A 63 6.52 3.15 -7.65
C VAL A 63 7.95 3.59 -7.39
N LEU A 64 8.82 3.45 -8.40
CA LEU A 64 10.21 3.90 -8.31
C LEU A 64 10.30 5.42 -8.10
N THR A 65 9.49 6.20 -8.80
CA THR A 65 9.40 7.66 -8.61
C THR A 65 9.01 8.00 -7.17
N VAL A 66 7.96 7.37 -6.63
CA VAL A 66 7.54 7.60 -5.24
C VAL A 66 8.66 7.25 -4.26
N ALA A 67 9.31 6.10 -4.45
CA ALA A 67 10.41 5.68 -3.58
C ALA A 67 11.59 6.66 -3.61
N GLN A 68 11.95 7.16 -4.79
CA GLN A 68 13.03 8.15 -4.95
C GLN A 68 12.67 9.50 -4.32
N VAL A 69 11.48 10.03 -4.60
CA VAL A 69 11.04 11.33 -4.07
C VAL A 69 10.94 11.30 -2.55
N CYS A 70 10.27 10.28 -2.00
CA CYS A 70 10.16 10.13 -0.54
C CYS A 70 11.53 9.87 0.12
N GLY A 71 12.37 9.03 -0.50
CA GLY A 71 13.72 8.75 0.02
C GLY A 71 14.60 9.99 0.06
N GLN A 72 14.58 10.85 -0.97
CA GLN A 72 15.32 12.11 -0.99
C GLN A 72 14.79 13.11 0.05
N ALA A 73 13.49 13.12 0.28
CA ALA A 73 12.86 13.98 1.28
C ALA A 73 12.91 13.41 2.71
N GLY A 74 13.43 12.20 2.91
CA GLY A 74 13.44 11.53 4.22
C GLY A 74 12.04 11.19 4.74
N VAL A 75 11.07 11.03 3.83
CA VAL A 75 9.66 10.73 4.18
C VAL A 75 9.45 9.23 4.30
N PRO A 76 8.91 8.74 5.43
CA PRO A 76 8.57 7.34 5.61
C PRO A 76 7.53 6.86 4.61
N ILE A 77 7.70 5.62 4.11
CA ILE A 77 6.74 4.96 3.23
C ILE A 77 6.20 3.71 3.92
N THR A 78 4.87 3.60 3.98
CA THR A 78 4.19 2.38 4.42
C THR A 78 3.44 1.78 3.24
N VAL A 79 3.78 0.54 2.87
CA VAL A 79 3.17 -0.14 1.72
C VAL A 79 1.83 -0.76 2.12
N ARG A 80 0.83 -0.61 1.23
CA ARG A 80 -0.51 -1.16 1.41
C ARG A 80 -0.96 -1.87 0.13
N GLY A 81 -1.51 -3.09 0.28
CA GLY A 81 -2.36 -3.75 -0.70
C GLY A 81 -3.84 -3.54 -0.38
N ALA A 82 -4.62 -4.61 -0.26
CA ALA A 82 -6.05 -4.54 0.08
C ALA A 82 -6.33 -4.09 1.54
N GLY A 83 -5.31 -4.10 2.42
CA GLY A 83 -5.44 -3.73 3.82
C GLY A 83 -6.25 -4.72 4.66
N THR A 84 -6.16 -6.00 4.35
CA THR A 84 -6.88 -7.08 5.03
C THR A 84 -6.11 -7.69 6.19
N GLY A 85 -4.94 -7.16 6.53
CA GLY A 85 -4.17 -7.57 7.70
C GLY A 85 -4.93 -7.31 9.01
N ASN A 86 -4.71 -8.16 10.03
CA ASN A 86 -5.44 -8.09 11.30
C ASN A 86 -4.60 -7.54 12.46
N TYR A 87 -3.34 -7.20 12.21
CA TYR A 87 -2.38 -6.87 13.27
C TYR A 87 -1.67 -5.53 13.06
N GLY A 88 -2.18 -4.68 12.18
CA GLY A 88 -1.60 -3.36 11.91
C GLY A 88 -0.39 -3.38 10.97
N GLN A 89 -0.25 -4.38 10.10
CA GLN A 89 0.91 -4.53 9.21
C GLN A 89 1.09 -3.36 8.23
N CYS A 90 0.02 -2.66 7.88
CA CYS A 90 0.09 -1.51 6.98
C CYS A 90 -0.22 -0.17 7.66
N ILE A 91 -0.03 -0.08 8.99
CA ILE A 91 -0.22 1.16 9.74
C ILE A 91 1.01 2.04 9.63
N PRO A 92 0.90 3.31 9.25
CA PRO A 92 2.02 4.24 9.12
C PRO A 92 2.43 4.77 10.50
N LEU A 93 3.20 3.97 11.26
CA LEU A 93 3.62 4.29 12.63
C LEU A 93 4.46 5.58 12.74
N GLN A 94 5.03 6.05 11.66
CA GLN A 94 5.84 7.27 11.59
C GLN A 94 5.20 8.36 10.71
N GLY A 95 3.90 8.25 10.41
CA GLY A 95 3.27 9.15 9.45
C GLY A 95 3.78 8.92 8.02
N GLY A 96 4.02 9.99 7.28
CA GLY A 96 4.55 9.93 5.94
C GLY A 96 3.53 9.50 4.89
N VAL A 97 3.96 8.69 3.93
CA VAL A 97 3.18 8.29 2.76
C VAL A 97 2.71 6.84 2.89
N VAL A 98 1.41 6.59 2.72
CA VAL A 98 0.91 5.25 2.40
C VAL A 98 1.01 5.04 0.89
N LEU A 99 1.75 4.03 0.47
CA LEU A 99 1.88 3.59 -0.92
C LEU A 99 0.82 2.51 -1.20
N ASP A 100 -0.31 2.93 -1.78
CA ASP A 100 -1.43 2.04 -2.11
C ASP A 100 -1.20 1.38 -3.48
N LEU A 101 -0.85 0.10 -3.47
CA LEU A 101 -0.53 -0.68 -4.68
C LEU A 101 -1.76 -1.32 -5.35
N THR A 102 -2.97 -1.02 -4.92
CA THR A 102 -4.19 -1.68 -5.42
C THR A 102 -4.44 -1.49 -6.91
N ARG A 103 -3.86 -0.47 -7.55
CA ARG A 103 -3.90 -0.25 -9.01
C ARG A 103 -2.95 -1.17 -9.79
N LEU A 104 -1.93 -1.72 -9.14
CA LEU A 104 -1.00 -2.69 -9.72
C LEU A 104 -1.58 -4.11 -9.53
N ASN A 105 -2.61 -4.46 -10.27
CA ASN A 105 -3.45 -5.63 -9.99
C ASN A 105 -3.48 -6.68 -11.09
N GLN A 106 -2.56 -6.63 -12.05
CA GLN A 106 -2.56 -7.54 -13.19
C GLN A 106 -1.86 -8.86 -12.89
N VAL A 107 -2.41 -9.96 -13.41
CA VAL A 107 -1.70 -11.22 -13.60
C VAL A 107 -0.90 -11.09 -14.91
N ARG A 108 0.43 -11.10 -14.80
CA ARG A 108 1.33 -10.89 -15.94
C ARG A 108 1.46 -12.13 -16.82
N TRP A 109 1.63 -13.28 -16.20
CA TRP A 109 1.70 -14.58 -16.85
C TRP A 109 1.54 -15.71 -15.84
N VAL A 110 1.13 -16.88 -16.33
CA VAL A 110 1.04 -18.13 -15.57
C VAL A 110 1.79 -19.20 -16.37
N ASN A 111 2.75 -19.86 -15.75
CA ASN A 111 3.49 -21.02 -16.25
C ASN A 111 3.25 -22.21 -15.32
N PRO A 112 3.57 -23.46 -15.73
CA PRO A 112 3.43 -24.62 -14.86
C PRO A 112 4.08 -24.41 -13.48
N GLY A 113 3.26 -24.41 -12.42
CA GLY A 113 3.69 -24.28 -11.03
C GLY A 113 4.01 -22.85 -10.56
N VAL A 114 3.93 -21.82 -11.40
CA VAL A 114 4.26 -20.43 -11.01
C VAL A 114 3.40 -19.40 -11.76
N ALA A 115 2.98 -18.36 -11.04
CA ALA A 115 2.34 -17.20 -11.64
C ALA A 115 3.11 -15.92 -11.26
N ARG A 116 3.29 -15.01 -12.22
CA ARG A 116 3.80 -13.66 -11.96
C ARG A 116 2.64 -12.67 -11.95
N VAL A 117 2.49 -11.98 -10.83
CA VAL A 117 1.41 -11.03 -10.60
C VAL A 117 1.95 -9.71 -10.08
N GLN A 118 1.20 -8.63 -10.26
CA GLN A 118 1.52 -7.36 -9.62
C GLN A 118 1.13 -7.38 -8.13
N ALA A 119 1.80 -6.58 -7.32
CA ALA A 119 1.72 -6.61 -5.85
C ALA A 119 0.34 -6.26 -5.27
N GLY A 120 -0.51 -5.56 -6.01
CA GLY A 120 -1.88 -5.22 -5.62
C GLY A 120 -2.93 -6.19 -6.16
N ALA A 121 -2.54 -7.28 -6.82
CA ALA A 121 -3.48 -8.28 -7.35
C ALA A 121 -4.19 -9.01 -6.20
N LYS A 122 -5.52 -9.14 -6.34
CA LYS A 122 -6.33 -9.90 -5.36
C LYS A 122 -6.15 -11.39 -5.59
N LEU A 123 -5.99 -12.16 -4.51
CA LEU A 123 -5.83 -13.62 -4.58
C LEU A 123 -6.98 -14.30 -5.34
N ALA A 124 -8.23 -13.85 -5.13
CA ALA A 124 -9.38 -14.37 -5.87
C ALA A 124 -9.29 -14.13 -7.40
N ALA A 125 -8.66 -13.04 -7.83
CA ALA A 125 -8.44 -12.78 -9.25
C ALA A 125 -7.34 -13.68 -9.82
N ILE A 126 -6.28 -13.90 -9.07
CA ILE A 126 -5.19 -14.83 -9.41
C ILE A 126 -5.74 -16.25 -9.52
N ASP A 127 -6.48 -16.70 -8.52
CA ASP A 127 -7.08 -18.03 -8.47
C ASP A 127 -7.99 -18.31 -9.68
N ARG A 128 -8.81 -17.34 -10.05
CA ARG A 128 -9.67 -17.47 -11.24
C ARG A 128 -8.85 -17.74 -12.50
N VAL A 129 -7.81 -16.97 -12.75
CA VAL A 129 -6.95 -17.11 -13.93
C VAL A 129 -6.18 -18.42 -13.91
N THR A 130 -5.66 -18.82 -12.75
CA THR A 130 -4.88 -20.07 -12.62
C THR A 130 -5.77 -21.30 -12.81
N ARG A 131 -7.01 -21.30 -12.29
CA ARG A 131 -7.97 -22.42 -12.47
C ARG A 131 -8.39 -22.63 -13.92
N GLU A 132 -8.56 -21.56 -14.69
CA GLU A 132 -8.84 -21.66 -16.14
C GLU A 132 -7.73 -22.41 -16.89
N LEU A 133 -6.51 -22.39 -16.35
CA LEU A 133 -5.34 -23.10 -16.91
C LEU A 133 -5.06 -24.45 -16.22
N GLY A 134 -5.97 -24.93 -15.36
CA GLY A 134 -5.85 -26.21 -14.65
C GLY A 134 -4.94 -26.18 -13.43
N TRP A 135 -4.65 -25.00 -12.89
CA TRP A 135 -3.82 -24.80 -11.69
C TRP A 135 -4.63 -24.25 -10.53
N ASP A 136 -4.27 -24.61 -9.31
CA ASP A 136 -4.88 -24.13 -8.09
C ASP A 136 -3.81 -23.49 -7.17
N LEU A 137 -4.19 -22.48 -6.40
CA LEU A 137 -3.30 -21.89 -5.40
C LEU A 137 -3.16 -22.87 -4.22
N ARG A 138 -1.93 -23.11 -3.80
CA ARG A 138 -1.64 -24.10 -2.75
C ARG A 138 -2.14 -23.67 -1.36
N MET A 139 -2.20 -22.38 -1.11
CA MET A 139 -2.63 -21.79 0.16
C MET A 139 -3.41 -20.51 -0.06
N TYR A 140 -4.42 -20.31 0.77
CA TYR A 140 -5.20 -19.08 0.83
C TYR A 140 -5.16 -18.50 2.25
N PRO A 141 -5.02 -17.19 2.42
CA PRO A 141 -5.38 -16.55 3.68
C PRO A 141 -6.91 -16.56 3.87
N SER A 142 -7.36 -16.36 5.09
CA SER A 142 -8.79 -16.31 5.42
C SER A 142 -9.50 -15.05 4.89
N THR A 143 -8.74 -14.05 4.50
CA THR A 143 -9.24 -12.76 3.99
C THR A 143 -8.47 -12.28 2.78
#